data_0262ae82d28b977427a18960414f119d
#
_entry.id   0262ae82d28b977427a18960414f119d
#
_cell.length_a   1.000
_cell.length_b   1.000
_cell.length_c   1.000
_cell.angle_alpha   90.00
_cell.angle_beta   90.00
_cell.angle_gamma   90.00
#
_symmetry.space_group_name_H-M   'P 1'
#
loop_
_entity.id
_entity.type
_entity.pdbx_description
1 polymer ?
#
loop_
_entity_poly.entity_id
_entity_poly.type
_entity_poly.pdbx_seq_one_letter_code
_entity_poly.pdbx_strand_id
1 'polypeptide(L)'
;MSANYGKVTQVIGPVIDVSFEGGKENIPPIYNALKVEREDGEELILEVEQHIGEDTVRCVAMESTDGVCRGVKVLDLGRPIAVPTGDQVKGRLLNVIGEPIDHLAPLNDSELRGIHQPAPEFDELALSTEVLYTGIKVIDLLEPYSKGGKIGLFGGAGVGKTVLIMELINNIAKGHDGFSVFTGVGERTREGNDLLREMIESGVIKYGDKFEKQMEEGHWSLKDVDMEEVGESKATLVFGQMNEPPGARLRVALSGLTVAEQFRDNNGGGKDVLLFIDNIFRFTQAGSEVSALLGRMPSAVGYQPTLASEMGALQERITSTKNGSITSVQAIYVPADDLTDPAPATTFNFLDATTVLSRKIAELGIYPAVDPLDSTSRILDPNVIGEEHYNVAQEVKQLLQKYKDLQDIIAILGVDELSDEDKLVVARARRAQRFLSQPFHVAEQFTGLPGVMVPLSETIRGFKMILAGEMDEYPEQAFLNVGTIDEAIAKGKKMLAEIK
;
A
#
# COMPACT_ATOMS: atom_id res chain seq x y z
N MET A 1 18.74 -29.36 -20.44
CA MET A 1 18.72 -28.58 -21.69
C MET A 1 20.05 -27.86 -21.81
N SER A 2 20.62 -27.73 -23.00
CA SER A 2 21.85 -26.94 -23.21
C SER A 2 21.52 -25.45 -22.94
N ALA A 3 22.42 -24.74 -22.26
CA ALA A 3 22.24 -23.33 -21.99
C ALA A 3 22.12 -22.54 -23.31
N ASN A 4 21.10 -21.70 -23.42
CA ASN A 4 20.84 -20.86 -24.60
C ASN A 4 21.53 -19.51 -24.43
N TYR A 5 22.46 -19.19 -25.32
CA TYR A 5 23.24 -17.97 -25.25
C TYR A 5 23.00 -17.07 -26.45
N GLY A 6 22.81 -15.79 -26.18
CA GLY A 6 22.80 -14.73 -27.19
C GLY A 6 23.96 -13.75 -27.02
N LYS A 7 23.95 -12.72 -27.86
CA LYS A 7 24.92 -11.62 -27.82
C LYS A 7 24.21 -10.27 -27.90
N VAL A 8 24.68 -9.31 -27.14
CA VAL A 8 24.21 -7.92 -27.24
C VAL A 8 24.55 -7.35 -28.61
N THR A 9 23.54 -6.87 -29.32
CA THR A 9 23.69 -6.23 -30.61
C THR A 9 23.56 -4.70 -30.54
N GLN A 10 22.74 -4.21 -29.64
CA GLN A 10 22.49 -2.79 -29.45
C GLN A 10 22.14 -2.46 -27.99
N VAL A 11 22.59 -1.29 -27.52
CA VAL A 11 22.24 -0.71 -26.22
C VAL A 11 21.68 0.70 -26.46
N ILE A 12 20.43 0.93 -26.01
CA ILE A 12 19.73 2.23 -26.13
C ILE A 12 19.20 2.61 -24.75
N GLY A 13 20.05 3.23 -23.91
CA GLY A 13 19.68 3.48 -22.52
C GLY A 13 19.28 2.17 -21.83
N PRO A 14 18.10 2.09 -21.19
CA PRO A 14 17.65 0.89 -20.49
C PRO A 14 17.15 -0.24 -21.42
N VAL A 15 17.17 -0.05 -22.74
CA VAL A 15 16.74 -1.04 -23.73
C VAL A 15 17.95 -1.70 -24.38
N ILE A 16 17.97 -3.02 -24.41
CA ILE A 16 19.04 -3.83 -24.98
C ILE A 16 18.46 -4.82 -25.98
N ASP A 17 19.04 -4.84 -27.18
CA ASP A 17 18.73 -5.82 -28.22
C ASP A 17 19.75 -6.97 -28.14
N VAL A 18 19.24 -8.20 -28.15
CA VAL A 18 20.03 -9.43 -28.03
C VAL A 18 19.69 -10.36 -29.17
N SER A 19 20.72 -10.84 -29.90
CA SER A 19 20.57 -11.83 -30.98
C SER A 19 20.90 -13.23 -30.45
N PHE A 20 20.09 -14.22 -30.86
CA PHE A 20 20.27 -15.64 -30.56
C PHE A 20 20.52 -16.41 -31.85
N GLU A 21 21.64 -17.11 -31.92
CA GLU A 21 21.97 -17.95 -33.06
C GLU A 21 21.06 -19.20 -33.10
N GLY A 22 20.61 -19.60 -34.30
CA GLY A 22 19.75 -20.79 -34.48
C GLY A 22 18.29 -20.50 -34.89
N GLY A 23 17.95 -19.23 -35.08
CA GLY A 23 16.63 -18.81 -35.58
C GLY A 23 15.49 -18.98 -34.60
N LYS A 24 14.27 -19.15 -35.12
CA LYS A 24 13.01 -19.12 -34.33
C LYS A 24 12.92 -20.14 -33.19
N GLU A 25 13.66 -21.24 -33.26
CA GLU A 25 13.61 -22.28 -32.21
C GLU A 25 14.38 -21.90 -30.95
N ASN A 26 15.34 -20.97 -31.06
CA ASN A 26 16.19 -20.55 -29.95
C ASN A 26 15.87 -19.16 -29.41
N ILE A 27 14.89 -18.47 -29.98
CA ILE A 27 14.51 -17.13 -29.52
C ILE A 27 13.76 -17.23 -28.17
N PRO A 28 14.19 -16.50 -27.12
CA PRO A 28 13.51 -16.55 -25.83
C PRO A 28 12.07 -16.04 -25.92
N PRO A 29 11.12 -16.68 -25.21
CA PRO A 29 9.75 -16.17 -25.09
C PRO A 29 9.68 -14.75 -24.48
N ILE A 30 8.60 -14.06 -24.78
CA ILE A 30 8.27 -12.79 -24.14
C ILE A 30 8.20 -13.00 -22.60
N TYR A 31 8.71 -12.04 -21.85
CA TYR A 31 8.88 -12.05 -20.41
C TYR A 31 9.97 -12.98 -19.84
N ASN A 32 10.67 -13.73 -20.64
CA ASN A 32 11.84 -14.45 -20.13
C ASN A 32 12.88 -13.47 -19.58
N ALA A 33 13.52 -13.88 -18.50
CA ALA A 33 14.65 -13.19 -17.91
C ALA A 33 15.95 -13.63 -18.62
N LEU A 34 16.75 -12.66 -18.99
CA LEU A 34 18.09 -12.86 -19.57
C LEU A 34 19.13 -12.30 -18.60
N LYS A 35 20.28 -12.96 -18.52
CA LYS A 35 21.39 -12.55 -17.67
C LYS A 35 22.59 -12.12 -18.50
N VAL A 36 23.06 -10.92 -18.25
CA VAL A 36 24.30 -10.35 -18.82
C VAL A 36 25.36 -10.34 -17.72
N GLU A 37 26.51 -10.94 -17.96
CA GLU A 37 27.68 -10.81 -17.11
C GLU A 37 28.52 -9.61 -17.57
N ARG A 38 28.69 -8.62 -16.71
CA ARG A 38 29.52 -7.44 -16.97
C ARG A 38 31.01 -7.76 -16.78
N GLU A 39 31.87 -6.92 -17.33
CA GLU A 39 33.32 -7.08 -17.20
C GLU A 39 33.83 -7.01 -15.76
N ASP A 40 33.11 -6.30 -14.89
CA ASP A 40 33.40 -6.20 -13.46
C ASP A 40 32.90 -7.40 -12.63
N GLY A 41 32.21 -8.33 -13.27
CA GLY A 41 31.63 -9.54 -12.65
C GLY A 41 30.23 -9.31 -12.05
N GLU A 42 29.67 -8.11 -12.18
CA GLU A 42 28.29 -7.86 -11.79
C GLU A 42 27.31 -8.45 -12.83
N GLU A 43 26.20 -8.95 -12.35
CA GLU A 43 25.14 -9.52 -13.16
C GLU A 43 24.06 -8.49 -13.44
N LEU A 44 23.59 -8.40 -14.70
CA LEU A 44 22.46 -7.56 -15.08
C LEU A 44 21.32 -8.43 -15.58
N ILE A 45 20.14 -8.27 -15.03
CA ILE A 45 18.93 -8.97 -15.50
C ILE A 45 18.16 -8.09 -16.48
N LEU A 46 17.80 -8.70 -17.60
CA LEU A 46 16.95 -8.12 -18.64
C LEU A 46 15.65 -8.90 -18.72
N GLU A 47 14.59 -8.24 -19.15
CA GLU A 47 13.32 -8.90 -19.47
C GLU A 47 13.02 -8.74 -20.96
N VAL A 48 12.66 -9.83 -21.63
CA VAL A 48 12.28 -9.83 -23.05
C VAL A 48 10.90 -9.18 -23.21
N GLU A 49 10.82 -8.10 -23.98
CA GLU A 49 9.59 -7.35 -24.23
C GLU A 49 9.04 -7.49 -25.65
N GLN A 50 9.91 -7.72 -26.61
CA GLN A 50 9.54 -7.83 -28.02
C GLN A 50 10.47 -8.77 -28.79
N HIS A 51 9.92 -9.44 -29.81
CA HIS A 51 10.69 -10.05 -30.88
C HIS A 51 10.78 -9.03 -32.05
N ILE A 52 11.98 -8.61 -32.42
CA ILE A 52 12.22 -7.59 -33.46
C ILE A 52 12.82 -8.15 -34.74
N GLY A 53 12.85 -9.45 -34.90
CA GLY A 53 13.38 -10.15 -36.04
C GLY A 53 13.23 -11.66 -35.87
N GLU A 54 13.92 -12.40 -36.72
CA GLU A 54 13.87 -13.87 -36.68
C GLU A 54 14.77 -14.44 -35.55
N ASP A 55 15.76 -13.68 -35.11
CA ASP A 55 16.78 -14.09 -34.15
C ASP A 55 17.06 -13.08 -33.06
N THR A 56 16.37 -11.95 -33.04
CA THR A 56 16.65 -10.83 -32.11
C THR A 56 15.46 -10.49 -31.24
N VAL A 57 15.75 -10.33 -29.97
CA VAL A 57 14.78 -9.86 -28.94
C VAL A 57 15.16 -8.47 -28.45
N ARG A 58 14.16 -7.68 -28.16
CA ARG A 58 14.31 -6.40 -27.47
C ARG A 58 13.93 -6.54 -26.02
N CYS A 59 14.85 -6.15 -25.14
CA CYS A 59 14.74 -6.33 -23.69
C CYS A 59 14.80 -5.00 -22.96
N VAL A 60 14.23 -4.99 -21.75
CA VAL A 60 14.33 -3.88 -20.82
C VAL A 60 15.16 -4.31 -19.61
N ALA A 61 16.13 -3.48 -19.23
CA ALA A 61 17.01 -3.75 -18.10
C ALA A 61 16.33 -3.45 -16.76
N MET A 62 16.63 -4.27 -15.75
CA MET A 62 16.17 -4.09 -14.38
C MET A 62 17.11 -3.22 -13.54
N GLU A 63 18.31 -2.97 -14.03
CA GLU A 63 19.31 -2.08 -13.42
C GLU A 63 19.98 -1.20 -14.48
N SER A 64 20.94 -0.35 -14.07
CA SER A 64 21.73 0.46 -15.01
C SER A 64 22.39 -0.40 -16.07
N THR A 65 22.37 0.07 -17.31
CA THR A 65 23.05 -0.56 -18.46
C THR A 65 24.49 -0.03 -18.65
N ASP A 66 24.99 0.78 -17.73
CA ASP A 66 26.34 1.33 -17.81
C ASP A 66 27.36 0.19 -17.87
N GLY A 67 28.34 0.33 -18.79
CA GLY A 67 29.39 -0.67 -19.00
C GLY A 67 29.00 -1.87 -19.87
N VAL A 68 27.73 -1.98 -20.29
CA VAL A 68 27.31 -3.05 -21.22
C VAL A 68 27.72 -2.68 -22.66
N CYS A 69 28.51 -3.53 -23.29
CA CYS A 69 29.03 -3.35 -24.64
C CYS A 69 28.37 -4.32 -25.65
N ARG A 70 28.42 -3.96 -26.91
CA ARG A 70 28.05 -4.88 -27.99
C ARG A 70 28.93 -6.13 -27.98
N GLY A 71 28.34 -7.27 -28.30
CA GLY A 71 29.05 -8.56 -28.34
C GLY A 71 29.15 -9.28 -27.00
N VAL A 72 28.73 -8.63 -25.88
CA VAL A 72 28.68 -9.28 -24.58
C VAL A 72 27.73 -10.46 -24.63
N LYS A 73 28.11 -11.56 -24.01
CA LYS A 73 27.33 -12.80 -23.93
C LYS A 73 26.14 -12.65 -22.97
N VAL A 74 25.01 -13.18 -23.42
CA VAL A 74 23.75 -13.13 -22.65
C VAL A 74 23.20 -14.53 -22.49
N LEU A 75 22.86 -14.92 -21.27
CA LEU A 75 22.26 -16.21 -20.95
C LEU A 75 20.73 -16.07 -20.83
N ASP A 76 19.99 -16.89 -21.59
CA ASP A 76 18.56 -17.09 -21.34
C ASP A 76 18.37 -17.97 -20.10
N LEU A 77 17.69 -17.46 -19.08
CA LEU A 77 17.42 -18.21 -17.85
C LEU A 77 16.30 -19.26 -18.02
N GLY A 78 15.61 -19.28 -19.18
CA GLY A 78 14.53 -20.21 -19.49
C GLY A 78 13.28 -20.02 -18.61
N ARG A 79 13.17 -18.89 -17.93
CA ARG A 79 12.06 -18.54 -17.05
C ARG A 79 11.88 -17.02 -16.97
N PRO A 80 10.70 -16.53 -16.61
CA PRO A 80 10.51 -15.11 -16.26
C PRO A 80 11.35 -14.68 -15.05
N ILE A 81 11.41 -13.38 -14.79
CA ILE A 81 11.89 -12.86 -13.50
C ILE A 81 11.11 -13.55 -12.40
N ALA A 82 11.81 -14.04 -11.39
CA ALA A 82 11.23 -14.76 -10.28
C ALA A 82 11.80 -14.24 -8.97
N VAL A 83 10.97 -14.24 -7.94
CA VAL A 83 11.34 -13.79 -6.59
C VAL A 83 11.37 -14.98 -5.63
N PRO A 84 12.28 -14.98 -4.63
CA PRO A 84 12.27 -16.00 -3.60
C PRO A 84 10.97 -15.93 -2.78
N THR A 85 10.52 -17.06 -2.31
CA THR A 85 9.29 -17.23 -1.53
C THR A 85 9.58 -18.02 -0.25
N GLY A 86 8.53 -18.32 0.52
CA GLY A 86 8.65 -19.00 1.79
C GLY A 86 8.93 -18.03 2.96
N ASP A 87 9.16 -18.60 4.12
CA ASP A 87 9.38 -17.83 5.36
C ASP A 87 10.68 -17.04 5.35
N GLN A 88 11.61 -17.38 4.46
CA GLN A 88 12.89 -16.69 4.33
C GLN A 88 12.80 -15.21 3.94
N VAL A 89 11.67 -14.78 3.33
CA VAL A 89 11.48 -13.37 2.93
C VAL A 89 10.91 -12.50 4.04
N LYS A 90 10.48 -13.09 5.14
CA LYS A 90 9.96 -12.34 6.29
C LYS A 90 11.03 -11.41 6.86
N GLY A 91 10.65 -10.16 7.10
CA GLY A 91 11.54 -9.13 7.64
C GLY A 91 12.63 -8.64 6.69
N ARG A 92 12.60 -9.06 5.42
CA ARG A 92 13.62 -8.75 4.44
C ARG A 92 13.23 -7.57 3.55
N LEU A 93 14.23 -6.92 3.03
CA LEU A 93 14.11 -5.86 2.03
C LEU A 93 14.68 -6.37 0.71
N LEU A 94 13.81 -6.47 -0.31
CA LEU A 94 14.13 -7.05 -1.62
C LEU A 94 14.07 -5.99 -2.71
N ASN A 95 14.83 -6.22 -3.79
CA ASN A 95 14.72 -5.46 -5.04
C ASN A 95 13.72 -6.13 -6.01
N VAL A 96 13.59 -5.59 -7.23
CA VAL A 96 12.66 -6.06 -8.26
C VAL A 96 12.87 -7.52 -8.67
N ILE A 97 14.08 -8.01 -8.65
CA ILE A 97 14.44 -9.40 -8.99
C ILE A 97 14.49 -10.33 -7.77
N GLY A 98 14.07 -9.84 -6.60
CA GLY A 98 14.01 -10.61 -5.38
C GLY A 98 15.34 -10.78 -4.63
N GLU A 99 16.37 -10.03 -4.99
CA GLU A 99 17.63 -10.01 -4.24
C GLU A 99 17.51 -9.16 -2.98
N PRO A 100 18.07 -9.61 -1.86
CA PRO A 100 18.07 -8.84 -0.63
C PRO A 100 19.01 -7.64 -0.73
N ILE A 101 18.48 -6.45 -0.47
CA ILE A 101 19.22 -5.18 -0.43
C ILE A 101 19.40 -4.64 1.00
N ASP A 102 19.06 -5.44 1.99
CA ASP A 102 19.22 -5.16 3.41
C ASP A 102 20.62 -5.51 3.95
N HIS A 103 21.48 -6.04 3.09
CA HIS A 103 22.84 -6.50 3.43
C HIS A 103 22.90 -7.58 4.52
N LEU A 104 21.81 -8.30 4.76
CA LEU A 104 21.76 -9.46 5.61
C LEU A 104 22.14 -10.74 4.83
N ALA A 105 21.97 -11.91 5.47
CA ALA A 105 22.30 -13.18 4.84
C ALA A 105 21.56 -13.39 3.51
N PRO A 106 22.21 -14.00 2.50
CA PRO A 106 21.58 -14.27 1.20
C PRO A 106 20.38 -15.20 1.35
N LEU A 107 19.43 -15.09 0.43
CA LEU A 107 18.26 -15.94 0.35
C LEU A 107 18.57 -17.20 -0.47
N ASN A 108 17.77 -18.26 -0.23
CA ASN A 108 17.90 -19.51 -0.96
C ASN A 108 17.06 -19.45 -2.26
N ASP A 109 17.67 -19.79 -3.38
CA ASP A 109 17.02 -19.81 -4.70
C ASP A 109 16.24 -21.11 -4.98
N SER A 110 16.08 -22.00 -4.01
CA SER A 110 15.37 -23.27 -4.20
C SER A 110 13.86 -23.10 -4.38
N GLU A 111 13.29 -22.00 -3.88
CA GLU A 111 11.87 -21.72 -3.94
C GLU A 111 11.65 -20.35 -4.62
N LEU A 112 11.61 -20.36 -5.93
CA LEU A 112 11.36 -19.15 -6.74
C LEU A 112 9.96 -19.20 -7.37
N ARG A 113 9.28 -18.05 -7.37
CA ARG A 113 8.00 -17.86 -8.06
C ARG A 113 8.11 -16.74 -9.09
N GLY A 114 7.72 -17.02 -10.34
CA GLY A 114 7.73 -16.02 -11.41
C GLY A 114 6.77 -14.87 -11.14
N ILE A 115 7.17 -13.65 -11.51
CA ILE A 115 6.36 -12.44 -11.25
C ILE A 115 5.17 -12.29 -12.21
N HIS A 116 5.21 -12.93 -13.36
CA HIS A 116 4.10 -12.97 -14.32
C HIS A 116 3.20 -14.17 -14.01
N GLN A 117 2.22 -13.97 -13.18
CA GLN A 117 1.22 -14.96 -12.83
C GLN A 117 -0.16 -14.57 -13.39
N PRO A 118 -1.01 -15.53 -13.78
CA PRO A 118 -2.40 -15.23 -14.09
C PRO A 118 -3.17 -14.83 -12.82
N ALA A 119 -4.31 -14.18 -13.00
CA ALA A 119 -5.27 -14.00 -11.92
C ALA A 119 -5.81 -15.38 -11.47
N PRO A 120 -6.24 -15.53 -10.19
CA PRO A 120 -6.87 -16.76 -9.72
C PRO A 120 -8.08 -17.14 -10.57
N GLU A 121 -8.26 -18.43 -10.81
CA GLU A 121 -9.41 -18.94 -11.55
C GLU A 121 -10.70 -18.82 -10.74
N PHE A 122 -11.85 -18.85 -11.43
CA PHE A 122 -13.15 -18.63 -10.79
C PHE A 122 -13.46 -19.62 -9.66
N ASP A 123 -13.02 -20.85 -9.79
CA ASP A 123 -13.21 -21.90 -8.78
C ASP A 123 -12.27 -21.77 -7.57
N GLU A 124 -11.22 -20.95 -7.66
CA GLU A 124 -10.32 -20.63 -6.56
C GLU A 124 -10.81 -19.45 -5.71
N LEU A 125 -11.70 -18.61 -6.26
CA LEU A 125 -12.15 -17.39 -5.60
C LEU A 125 -13.05 -17.68 -4.38
N ALA A 126 -12.93 -16.84 -3.36
CA ALA A 126 -13.90 -16.79 -2.27
C ALA A 126 -15.19 -16.11 -2.76
N LEU A 127 -16.34 -16.72 -2.48
CA LEU A 127 -17.64 -16.22 -2.93
C LEU A 127 -18.31 -15.26 -1.95
N SER A 128 -17.85 -15.21 -0.70
CA SER A 128 -18.37 -14.33 0.34
C SER A 128 -17.62 -13.01 0.40
N THR A 129 -18.35 -11.92 0.54
CA THR A 129 -17.75 -10.62 0.88
C THR A 129 -17.59 -10.54 2.40
N GLU A 130 -16.36 -10.40 2.86
CA GLU A 130 -16.03 -10.24 4.27
C GLU A 130 -15.45 -8.85 4.53
N VAL A 131 -15.77 -8.28 5.69
CA VAL A 131 -15.22 -6.99 6.13
C VAL A 131 -13.86 -7.22 6.78
N LEU A 132 -12.88 -6.41 6.39
CA LEU A 132 -11.58 -6.33 7.07
C LEU A 132 -11.65 -5.24 8.15
N TYR A 133 -11.72 -5.64 9.40
CA TYR A 133 -11.73 -4.69 10.52
C TYR A 133 -10.31 -4.19 10.80
N THR A 134 -10.13 -2.87 10.71
CA THR A 134 -8.84 -2.22 10.89
C THR A 134 -8.56 -1.77 12.31
N GLY A 135 -9.57 -1.68 13.15
CA GLY A 135 -9.50 -1.09 14.49
C GLY A 135 -9.40 0.44 14.49
N ILE A 136 -9.58 1.07 13.33
CA ILE A 136 -9.59 2.52 13.13
C ILE A 136 -11.03 2.97 12.94
N LYS A 137 -11.55 3.77 13.88
CA LYS A 137 -12.97 4.16 13.93
C LYS A 137 -13.50 4.73 12.61
N VAL A 138 -12.80 5.70 12.04
CA VAL A 138 -13.26 6.39 10.84
C VAL A 138 -13.34 5.45 9.63
N ILE A 139 -12.40 4.52 9.50
CA ILE A 139 -12.38 3.54 8.42
C ILE A 139 -13.49 2.53 8.63
N ASP A 140 -13.51 1.86 9.78
CA ASP A 140 -14.44 0.76 10.03
C ASP A 140 -15.90 1.21 10.03
N LEU A 141 -16.20 2.43 10.46
CA LEU A 141 -17.56 2.96 10.48
C LEU A 141 -18.01 3.49 9.12
N LEU A 142 -17.21 4.36 8.48
CA LEU A 142 -17.66 5.20 7.36
C LEU A 142 -17.17 4.76 5.98
N GLU A 143 -16.10 4.00 5.95
CA GLU A 143 -15.49 3.48 4.71
C GLU A 143 -14.92 2.06 4.89
N PRO A 144 -15.71 1.09 5.38
CA PRO A 144 -15.20 -0.24 5.71
C PRO A 144 -14.48 -0.88 4.53
N TYR A 145 -13.36 -1.56 4.82
CA TYR A 145 -12.57 -2.28 3.83
C TYR A 145 -13.09 -3.70 3.67
N SER A 146 -13.13 -4.18 2.44
CA SER A 146 -13.42 -5.59 2.16
C SER A 146 -12.14 -6.40 2.12
N LYS A 147 -12.16 -7.62 2.67
CA LYS A 147 -11.08 -8.58 2.45
C LYS A 147 -10.98 -8.90 0.95
N GLY A 148 -9.77 -8.89 0.42
CA GLY A 148 -9.54 -9.03 -1.01
C GLY A 148 -9.90 -7.79 -1.83
N GLY A 149 -10.25 -6.69 -1.17
CA GLY A 149 -10.59 -5.42 -1.80
C GLY A 149 -9.36 -4.60 -2.17
N LYS A 150 -9.60 -3.62 -3.04
CA LYS A 150 -8.60 -2.67 -3.52
C LYS A 150 -8.97 -1.29 -3.03
N ILE A 151 -8.14 -0.72 -2.17
CA ILE A 151 -8.36 0.56 -1.52
C ILE A 151 -7.41 1.60 -2.13
N GLY A 152 -7.97 2.70 -2.64
CA GLY A 152 -7.19 3.85 -3.06
C GLY A 152 -6.96 4.80 -1.88
N LEU A 153 -5.71 5.15 -1.62
CA LEU A 153 -5.32 6.10 -0.59
C LEU A 153 -4.87 7.40 -1.25
N PHE A 154 -5.64 8.45 -1.03
CA PHE A 154 -5.39 9.79 -1.54
C PHE A 154 -4.94 10.71 -0.41
N GLY A 155 -3.96 11.56 -0.67
CA GLY A 155 -3.53 12.55 0.29
C GLY A 155 -2.27 13.27 -0.16
N GLY A 156 -2.23 14.55 0.09
CA GLY A 156 -1.04 15.39 -0.13
C GLY A 156 0.08 15.08 0.85
N ALA A 157 1.17 15.81 0.74
CA ALA A 157 2.28 15.70 1.69
C ALA A 157 1.87 16.19 3.10
N GLY A 158 2.33 15.51 4.14
CA GLY A 158 2.18 15.94 5.54
C GLY A 158 0.81 15.71 6.16
N VAL A 159 -0.05 14.89 5.56
CA VAL A 159 -1.38 14.56 6.10
C VAL A 159 -1.42 13.24 6.91
N GLY A 160 -0.26 12.63 7.15
CA GLY A 160 -0.16 11.40 7.94
C GLY A 160 -0.37 10.11 7.16
N LYS A 161 -0.14 10.11 5.84
CA LYS A 161 -0.28 8.91 4.98
C LYS A 161 0.57 7.74 5.50
N THR A 162 1.85 7.95 5.72
CA THR A 162 2.77 6.92 6.20
C THR A 162 2.38 6.39 7.58
N VAL A 163 1.98 7.28 8.49
CA VAL A 163 1.53 6.90 9.84
C VAL A 163 0.28 6.03 9.78
N LEU A 164 -0.67 6.35 8.89
CA LEU A 164 -1.86 5.52 8.69
C LEU A 164 -1.50 4.13 8.12
N ILE A 165 -0.60 4.07 7.14
CA ILE A 165 -0.10 2.81 6.57
C ILE A 165 0.54 1.95 7.66
N MET A 166 1.41 2.54 8.46
CA MET A 166 2.08 1.85 9.56
C MET A 166 1.10 1.32 10.61
N GLU A 167 0.08 2.09 10.95
CA GLU A 167 -0.95 1.63 11.90
C GLU A 167 -1.79 0.48 11.32
N LEU A 168 -2.14 0.54 10.04
CA LEU A 168 -2.82 -0.58 9.36
C LEU A 168 -1.96 -1.86 9.40
N ILE A 169 -0.68 -1.76 9.11
CA ILE A 169 0.26 -2.90 9.19
C ILE A 169 0.31 -3.46 10.62
N ASN A 170 0.48 -2.60 11.60
CA ASN A 170 0.54 -3.00 13.00
C ASN A 170 -0.75 -3.69 13.46
N ASN A 171 -1.90 -3.13 13.08
CA ASN A 171 -3.21 -3.67 13.49
C ASN A 171 -3.53 -5.01 12.81
N ILE A 172 -3.16 -5.17 11.55
CA ILE A 172 -3.31 -6.46 10.84
C ILE A 172 -2.38 -7.52 11.44
N ALA A 173 -1.14 -7.17 11.76
CA ALA A 173 -0.20 -8.08 12.41
C ALA A 173 -0.69 -8.56 13.79
N LYS A 174 -1.23 -7.65 14.60
CA LYS A 174 -1.69 -7.94 15.97
C LYS A 174 -3.12 -8.50 16.04
N GLY A 175 -4.02 -7.99 15.20
CA GLY A 175 -5.44 -8.31 15.27
C GLY A 175 -5.87 -9.54 14.46
N HIS A 176 -5.17 -9.87 13.41
CA HIS A 176 -5.56 -10.90 12.44
C HIS A 176 -4.51 -12.00 12.21
N ASP A 177 -3.38 -11.97 12.91
CA ASP A 177 -2.19 -12.78 12.59
C ASP A 177 -1.81 -12.71 11.09
N GLY A 178 -2.13 -11.58 10.48
CA GLY A 178 -1.92 -11.32 9.07
C GLY A 178 -0.47 -10.99 8.75
N PHE A 179 -0.19 -10.96 7.47
CA PHE A 179 1.12 -10.60 6.93
C PHE A 179 1.01 -9.38 6.04
N SER A 180 2.01 -8.54 6.02
CA SER A 180 2.02 -7.35 5.18
C SER A 180 3.19 -7.38 4.20
N VAL A 181 2.93 -6.95 2.97
CA VAL A 181 3.95 -6.70 1.96
C VAL A 181 3.85 -5.23 1.56
N PHE A 182 4.94 -4.51 1.72
CA PHE A 182 5.02 -3.12 1.27
C PHE A 182 5.85 -3.05 -0.01
N THR A 183 5.26 -2.49 -1.05
CA THR A 183 5.89 -2.33 -2.35
C THR A 183 6.11 -0.86 -2.65
N GLY A 184 7.37 -0.43 -2.63
CA GLY A 184 7.78 0.93 -2.98
C GLY A 184 8.04 1.05 -4.48
N VAL A 185 7.18 1.78 -5.19
CA VAL A 185 7.24 1.96 -6.64
C VAL A 185 7.63 3.39 -6.97
N GLY A 186 8.88 3.60 -7.35
CA GLY A 186 9.37 4.91 -7.75
C GLY A 186 9.40 5.96 -6.64
N GLU A 187 9.44 5.53 -5.39
CA GLU A 187 9.54 6.41 -4.23
C GLU A 187 10.99 6.79 -3.91
N ARG A 188 11.17 7.77 -3.02
CA ARG A 188 12.51 8.23 -2.62
C ARG A 188 13.18 7.20 -1.73
N THR A 189 14.45 6.93 -1.95
CA THR A 189 15.26 6.01 -1.13
C THR A 189 15.21 6.35 0.36
N ARG A 190 15.22 7.66 0.69
CA ARG A 190 15.12 8.12 2.08
C ARG A 190 13.81 7.67 2.73
N GLU A 191 12.68 7.84 2.05
CA GLU A 191 11.36 7.45 2.56
C GLU A 191 11.26 5.94 2.80
N GLY A 192 11.88 5.14 1.91
CA GLY A 192 11.98 3.70 2.10
C GLY A 192 12.81 3.29 3.32
N ASN A 193 13.93 3.97 3.56
CA ASN A 193 14.77 3.73 4.73
C ASN A 193 14.08 4.16 6.04
N ASP A 194 13.39 5.30 6.01
CA ASP A 194 12.62 5.77 7.16
C ASP A 194 11.50 4.78 7.50
N LEU A 195 10.82 4.23 6.50
CA LEU A 195 9.77 3.22 6.68
C LEU A 195 10.32 1.92 7.29
N LEU A 196 11.45 1.42 6.81
CA LEU A 196 12.09 0.23 7.40
C LEU A 196 12.43 0.47 8.87
N ARG A 197 13.01 1.62 9.19
CA ARG A 197 13.32 1.98 10.58
C ARG A 197 12.06 2.01 11.45
N GLU A 198 11.01 2.67 10.99
CA GLU A 198 9.72 2.74 11.71
C GLU A 198 9.09 1.36 11.91
N MET A 199 9.23 0.45 10.94
CA MET A 199 8.76 -0.94 11.07
C MET A 199 9.55 -1.74 12.11
N ILE A 200 10.84 -1.46 12.25
CA ILE A 200 11.67 -2.07 13.30
C ILE A 200 11.28 -1.50 14.67
N GLU A 201 11.18 -0.18 14.79
CA GLU A 201 10.78 0.50 16.04
C GLU A 201 9.38 0.08 16.51
N SER A 202 8.45 -0.23 15.62
CA SER A 202 7.10 -0.72 15.94
C SER A 202 7.03 -2.23 16.23
N GLY A 203 8.11 -2.96 16.02
CA GLY A 203 8.19 -4.42 16.22
C GLY A 203 7.46 -5.25 15.16
N VAL A 204 7.06 -4.65 14.04
CA VAL A 204 6.50 -5.35 12.87
C VAL A 204 7.59 -6.14 12.16
N ILE A 205 8.76 -5.52 11.98
CA ILE A 205 10.00 -6.18 11.57
C ILE A 205 10.89 -6.28 12.80
N LYS A 206 11.41 -7.48 13.06
CA LYS A 206 12.21 -7.78 14.25
C LYS A 206 13.64 -8.03 13.85
N TYR A 207 14.53 -7.15 14.31
CA TYR A 207 15.97 -7.30 14.12
C TYR A 207 16.70 -7.75 15.40
N GLY A 208 15.95 -7.92 16.48
CA GLY A 208 16.43 -8.37 17.78
C GLY A 208 16.76 -7.23 18.74
N ASP A 209 16.50 -7.50 20.03
CA ASP A 209 16.64 -6.51 21.13
C ASP A 209 17.97 -5.75 21.13
N LYS A 210 19.05 -6.45 20.78
CA LYS A 210 20.39 -5.86 20.76
C LYS A 210 20.52 -4.79 19.68
N PHE A 211 20.05 -5.09 18.47
CA PHE A 211 20.08 -4.17 17.34
C PHE A 211 19.17 -2.97 17.61
N GLU A 212 17.96 -3.23 18.11
CA GLU A 212 16.96 -2.20 18.39
C GLU A 212 17.45 -1.18 19.42
N LYS A 213 18.05 -1.62 20.52
CA LYS A 213 18.67 -0.73 21.52
C LYS A 213 19.79 0.12 20.93
N GLN A 214 20.65 -0.48 20.11
CA GLN A 214 21.74 0.26 19.47
C GLN A 214 21.23 1.28 18.46
N MET A 215 20.14 0.97 17.77
CA MET A 215 19.48 1.88 16.83
C MET A 215 18.90 3.09 17.55
N GLU A 216 18.26 2.91 18.71
CA GLU A 216 17.78 3.99 19.57
C GLU A 216 18.93 4.89 20.08
N GLU A 217 20.07 4.29 20.41
CA GLU A 217 21.27 5.01 20.87
C GLU A 217 22.04 5.69 19.72
N GLY A 218 21.63 5.50 18.47
CA GLY A 218 22.23 6.12 17.27
C GLY A 218 23.52 5.46 16.79
N HIS A 219 23.85 4.27 17.30
CA HIS A 219 24.98 3.46 16.82
C HIS A 219 24.52 2.00 16.67
N TRP A 220 24.46 1.51 15.47
CA TRP A 220 24.01 0.15 15.17
C TRP A 220 24.91 -0.53 14.14
N SER A 221 24.88 -1.84 14.15
CA SER A 221 25.62 -2.66 13.19
C SER A 221 24.74 -3.83 12.72
N LEU A 222 24.69 -4.07 11.43
CA LEU A 222 23.98 -5.23 10.86
C LEU A 222 24.52 -6.58 11.35
N LYS A 223 25.72 -6.61 11.92
CA LYS A 223 26.29 -7.83 12.52
C LYS A 223 25.57 -8.25 13.81
N ASP A 224 24.83 -7.34 14.41
CA ASP A 224 24.10 -7.55 15.65
C ASP A 224 22.63 -7.95 15.43
N VAL A 225 22.21 -8.08 14.15
CA VAL A 225 20.86 -8.55 13.77
C VAL A 225 20.74 -10.05 14.08
N ASP A 226 19.65 -10.41 14.74
CA ASP A 226 19.29 -11.79 15.02
C ASP A 226 18.40 -12.35 13.90
N MET A 227 18.96 -13.25 13.09
CA MET A 227 18.27 -13.83 11.94
C MET A 227 17.11 -14.76 12.32
N GLU A 228 17.08 -15.32 13.53
CA GLU A 228 15.94 -16.12 14.01
C GLU A 228 14.76 -15.18 14.29
N GLU A 229 15.00 -14.03 14.92
CA GLU A 229 13.96 -13.03 15.15
C GLU A 229 13.48 -12.37 13.86
N VAL A 230 14.36 -12.14 12.88
CA VAL A 230 13.96 -11.66 11.54
C VAL A 230 12.92 -12.57 10.92
N GLY A 231 13.05 -13.88 11.05
CA GLY A 231 12.09 -14.88 10.57
C GLY A 231 10.70 -14.82 11.23
N GLU A 232 10.56 -14.15 12.37
CA GLU A 232 9.29 -13.93 13.06
C GLU A 232 8.61 -12.62 12.67
N SER A 233 9.23 -11.83 11.81
CA SER A 233 8.67 -10.57 11.31
C SER A 233 7.35 -10.77 10.58
N LYS A 234 6.49 -9.77 10.60
CA LYS A 234 5.15 -9.79 10.00
C LYS A 234 5.05 -8.97 8.72
N ALA A 235 6.17 -8.53 8.17
CA ALA A 235 6.21 -7.78 6.92
C ALA A 235 7.42 -8.13 6.07
N THR A 236 7.27 -7.92 4.76
CA THR A 236 8.35 -7.93 3.75
C THR A 236 8.29 -6.63 2.97
N LEU A 237 9.44 -6.05 2.66
CA LEU A 237 9.55 -4.85 1.84
C LEU A 237 10.14 -5.20 0.47
N VAL A 238 9.57 -4.64 -0.60
CA VAL A 238 10.05 -4.81 -1.98
C VAL A 238 10.16 -3.43 -2.62
N PHE A 239 11.37 -3.00 -2.97
CA PHE A 239 11.61 -1.64 -3.46
C PHE A 239 12.12 -1.60 -4.88
N GLY A 240 11.49 -0.75 -5.71
CA GLY A 240 11.99 -0.25 -6.98
C GLY A 240 11.98 1.28 -6.93
N GLN A 241 13.08 1.85 -6.46
CA GLN A 241 13.21 3.26 -6.09
C GLN A 241 13.21 4.18 -7.32
N MET A 242 13.05 5.50 -7.07
CA MET A 242 12.96 6.51 -8.13
C MET A 242 14.24 6.65 -8.97
N ASN A 243 15.39 6.27 -8.42
CA ASN A 243 16.67 6.28 -9.13
C ASN A 243 16.92 5.04 -10.00
N GLU A 244 16.07 4.02 -9.89
CA GLU A 244 16.17 2.80 -10.69
C GLU A 244 15.57 3.00 -12.09
N PRO A 245 16.01 2.21 -13.10
CA PRO A 245 15.49 2.32 -14.46
C PRO A 245 13.99 1.99 -14.55
N PRO A 246 13.33 2.42 -15.64
CA PRO A 246 11.89 2.25 -15.78
C PRO A 246 11.44 0.77 -15.78
N GLY A 247 12.30 -0.16 -16.23
CA GLY A 247 12.01 -1.60 -16.15
C GLY A 247 11.81 -2.08 -14.72
N ALA A 248 12.68 -1.69 -13.80
CA ALA A 248 12.56 -2.03 -12.38
C ALA A 248 11.28 -1.41 -11.78
N ARG A 249 11.03 -0.14 -12.02
CA ARG A 249 9.82 0.54 -11.51
C ARG A 249 8.52 -0.03 -12.07
N LEU A 250 8.54 -0.55 -13.29
CA LEU A 250 7.39 -1.22 -13.92
C LEU A 250 7.12 -2.60 -13.32
N ARG A 251 8.14 -3.34 -12.89
CA ARG A 251 8.02 -4.73 -12.46
C ARG A 251 7.98 -4.92 -10.95
N VAL A 252 8.46 -3.97 -10.16
CA VAL A 252 8.52 -4.11 -8.70
C VAL A 252 7.15 -4.33 -8.05
N ALA A 253 6.08 -3.73 -8.58
CA ALA A 253 4.72 -3.98 -8.10
C ALA A 253 4.31 -5.45 -8.29
N LEU A 254 4.70 -6.07 -9.41
CA LEU A 254 4.49 -7.49 -9.66
C LEU A 254 5.33 -8.37 -8.74
N SER A 255 6.55 -7.96 -8.45
CA SER A 255 7.43 -8.67 -7.51
C SER A 255 6.84 -8.71 -6.10
N GLY A 256 6.39 -7.57 -5.58
CA GLY A 256 5.73 -7.48 -4.28
C GLY A 256 4.40 -8.25 -4.24
N LEU A 257 3.59 -8.16 -5.28
CA LEU A 257 2.36 -8.94 -5.40
C LEU A 257 2.63 -10.45 -5.40
N THR A 258 3.68 -10.90 -6.07
CA THR A 258 4.07 -12.32 -6.10
C THR A 258 4.47 -12.82 -4.71
N VAL A 259 5.18 -12.02 -3.92
CA VAL A 259 5.47 -12.32 -2.52
C VAL A 259 4.18 -12.42 -1.70
N ALA A 260 3.24 -11.50 -1.90
CA ALA A 260 1.95 -11.52 -1.22
C ALA A 260 1.11 -12.76 -1.58
N GLU A 261 1.06 -13.13 -2.85
CA GLU A 261 0.35 -14.31 -3.34
C GLU A 261 0.85 -15.62 -2.70
N GLN A 262 2.14 -15.72 -2.49
CA GLN A 262 2.72 -16.91 -1.87
C GLN A 262 2.19 -17.11 -0.43
N PHE A 263 2.01 -16.04 0.34
CA PHE A 263 1.43 -16.11 1.68
C PHE A 263 -0.08 -16.37 1.65
N ARG A 264 -0.80 -15.79 0.67
CA ARG A 264 -2.24 -16.06 0.47
C ARG A 264 -2.52 -17.49 0.09
N ASP A 265 -1.73 -18.06 -0.84
CA ASP A 265 -2.01 -19.31 -1.52
C ASP A 265 -1.38 -20.53 -0.82
N ASN A 266 -0.75 -20.34 0.34
CA ASN A 266 -0.06 -21.41 1.05
C ASN A 266 -1.03 -22.56 1.41
N ASN A 267 -0.78 -23.74 0.85
CA ASN A 267 -1.55 -24.97 1.08
C ASN A 267 -1.43 -25.43 2.53
N GLY A 268 -2.44 -25.17 3.34
CA GLY A 268 -2.51 -25.59 4.75
C GLY A 268 -2.47 -24.47 5.78
N GLY A 269 -2.56 -23.21 5.33
CA GLY A 269 -2.58 -22.05 6.21
C GLY A 269 -2.39 -20.75 5.48
N GLY A 270 -3.15 -20.53 4.39
CA GLY A 270 -3.18 -19.25 3.70
C GLY A 270 -3.53 -18.11 4.65
N LYS A 271 -2.87 -16.97 4.49
CA LYS A 271 -3.01 -15.80 5.37
C LYS A 271 -3.83 -14.70 4.73
N ASP A 272 -4.36 -13.84 5.58
CA ASP A 272 -4.84 -12.54 5.17
C ASP A 272 -3.62 -11.63 5.00
N VAL A 273 -3.36 -11.21 3.78
CA VAL A 273 -2.21 -10.38 3.42
C VAL A 273 -2.67 -8.97 3.12
N LEU A 274 -1.98 -8.00 3.68
CA LEU A 274 -2.15 -6.60 3.34
C LEU A 274 -1.01 -6.17 2.40
N LEU A 275 -1.36 -5.80 1.18
CA LEU A 275 -0.42 -5.36 0.16
C LEU A 275 -0.48 -3.84 0.01
N PHE A 276 0.62 -3.17 0.31
CA PHE A 276 0.78 -1.74 0.04
C PHE A 276 1.53 -1.51 -1.26
N ILE A 277 1.02 -0.62 -2.09
CA ILE A 277 1.66 -0.16 -3.31
C ILE A 277 1.80 1.36 -3.22
N ASP A 278 2.99 1.85 -2.99
CA ASP A 278 3.29 3.27 -2.93
C ASP A 278 4.36 3.59 -3.98
N ASN A 279 4.03 4.12 -5.09
CA ASN A 279 2.78 4.70 -5.56
C ASN A 279 2.33 4.03 -6.87
N ILE A 280 1.05 3.66 -7.00
CA ILE A 280 0.55 2.98 -8.21
C ILE A 280 0.67 3.84 -9.48
N PHE A 281 0.61 5.17 -9.37
CA PHE A 281 0.85 6.07 -10.49
C PHE A 281 2.25 5.89 -11.10
N ARG A 282 3.27 5.60 -10.29
CA ARG A 282 4.63 5.37 -10.77
C ARG A 282 4.75 4.09 -11.59
N PHE A 283 3.93 3.09 -11.31
CA PHE A 283 3.80 1.89 -12.14
C PHE A 283 3.32 2.27 -13.56
N THR A 284 2.27 3.07 -13.68
CA THR A 284 1.77 3.53 -14.97
C THR A 284 2.75 4.44 -15.70
N GLN A 285 3.43 5.33 -14.98
CA GLN A 285 4.45 6.21 -15.53
C GLN A 285 5.64 5.41 -16.09
N ALA A 286 6.14 4.44 -15.35
CA ALA A 286 7.22 3.56 -15.83
C ALA A 286 6.79 2.77 -17.07
N GLY A 287 5.54 2.31 -17.12
CA GLY A 287 4.95 1.67 -18.29
C GLY A 287 4.95 2.58 -19.53
N SER A 288 4.65 3.88 -19.37
CA SER A 288 4.71 4.83 -20.48
C SER A 288 6.15 5.09 -20.96
N GLU A 289 7.10 5.18 -20.05
CA GLU A 289 8.53 5.31 -20.36
C GLU A 289 9.03 4.09 -21.16
N VAL A 290 8.73 2.88 -20.69
CA VAL A 290 9.11 1.63 -21.39
C VAL A 290 8.45 1.56 -22.75
N SER A 291 7.16 1.86 -22.87
CA SER A 291 6.42 1.86 -24.14
C SER A 291 7.03 2.82 -25.17
N ALA A 292 7.43 4.01 -24.74
CA ALA A 292 8.11 4.98 -25.59
C ALA A 292 9.49 4.48 -26.07
N LEU A 293 10.26 3.90 -25.15
CA LEU A 293 11.58 3.32 -25.47
C LEU A 293 11.48 2.11 -26.42
N LEU A 294 10.41 1.34 -26.35
CA LEU A 294 10.13 0.25 -27.27
C LEU A 294 9.58 0.73 -28.63
N GLY A 295 9.39 2.03 -28.83
CA GLY A 295 8.90 2.62 -30.07
C GLY A 295 7.41 2.38 -30.33
N ARG A 296 6.62 2.09 -29.31
CA ARG A 296 5.17 1.95 -29.43
C ARG A 296 4.52 3.34 -29.59
N MET A 297 3.49 3.42 -30.42
CA MET A 297 2.75 4.66 -30.62
C MET A 297 1.98 5.02 -29.33
N PRO A 298 2.15 6.22 -28.79
CA PRO A 298 1.45 6.62 -27.56
C PRO A 298 -0.05 6.79 -27.78
N SER A 299 -0.82 6.55 -26.73
CA SER A 299 -2.24 6.88 -26.65
C SER A 299 -2.47 8.30 -26.13
N ALA A 300 -3.67 8.59 -25.62
CA ALA A 300 -4.01 9.90 -25.06
C ALA A 300 -3.02 10.34 -23.96
N VAL A 301 -2.66 11.62 -23.98
CA VAL A 301 -1.77 12.27 -22.99
C VAL A 301 -0.36 11.63 -22.91
N GLY A 302 0.04 10.84 -23.91
CA GLY A 302 1.36 10.20 -23.96
C GLY A 302 1.48 8.87 -23.23
N TYR A 303 0.39 8.33 -22.69
CA TYR A 303 0.40 7.02 -22.04
C TYR A 303 0.52 5.87 -23.06
N GLN A 304 0.94 4.70 -22.55
CA GLN A 304 1.00 3.47 -23.33
C GLN A 304 -0.39 3.01 -23.80
N PRO A 305 -0.52 2.44 -25.00
CA PRO A 305 -1.80 1.91 -25.47
C PRO A 305 -2.30 0.71 -24.66
N THR A 306 -1.40 0.06 -23.93
CA THR A 306 -1.64 -1.11 -23.07
C THR A 306 -1.94 -0.76 -21.60
N LEU A 307 -2.15 0.52 -21.28
CA LEU A 307 -2.36 1.00 -19.89
C LEU A 307 -3.44 0.20 -19.14
N ALA A 308 -4.62 0.06 -19.73
CA ALA A 308 -5.72 -0.65 -19.09
C ALA A 308 -5.45 -2.15 -18.92
N SER A 309 -4.78 -2.78 -19.87
CA SER A 309 -4.43 -4.20 -19.82
C SER A 309 -3.35 -4.47 -18.77
N GLU A 310 -2.33 -3.62 -18.70
CA GLU A 310 -1.26 -3.73 -17.71
C GLU A 310 -1.79 -3.52 -16.29
N MET A 311 -2.63 -2.51 -16.10
CA MET A 311 -3.29 -2.25 -14.82
C MET A 311 -4.22 -3.41 -14.45
N GLY A 312 -5.02 -3.91 -15.39
CA GLY A 312 -5.92 -5.04 -15.18
C GLY A 312 -5.17 -6.31 -14.79
N ALA A 313 -4.06 -6.62 -15.47
CA ALA A 313 -3.24 -7.78 -15.16
C ALA A 313 -2.67 -7.74 -13.72
N LEU A 314 -2.33 -6.56 -13.21
CA LEU A 314 -1.92 -6.38 -11.82
C LEU A 314 -3.11 -6.49 -10.86
N GLN A 315 -4.18 -5.75 -11.12
CA GLN A 315 -5.30 -5.56 -10.18
C GLN A 315 -6.15 -6.83 -10.00
N GLU A 316 -6.37 -7.61 -11.05
CA GLU A 316 -7.18 -8.83 -10.99
C GLU A 316 -6.53 -9.98 -10.18
N ARG A 317 -5.24 -9.92 -9.95
CA ARG A 317 -4.53 -10.85 -9.06
C ARG A 317 -4.79 -10.56 -7.58
N ILE A 318 -5.19 -9.32 -7.26
CA ILE A 318 -5.45 -8.84 -5.90
C ILE A 318 -6.89 -9.20 -5.53
N THR A 319 -7.07 -10.31 -4.83
CA THR A 319 -8.39 -10.83 -4.49
C THR A 319 -8.34 -11.83 -3.34
N SER A 320 -9.50 -12.20 -2.83
CA SER A 320 -9.67 -13.30 -1.88
C SER A 320 -9.81 -14.63 -2.61
N THR A 321 -9.06 -15.62 -2.14
CA THR A 321 -9.21 -17.01 -2.55
C THR A 321 -9.78 -17.86 -1.42
N LYS A 322 -10.06 -19.12 -1.68
CA LYS A 322 -10.50 -20.09 -0.65
C LYS A 322 -9.45 -20.32 0.45
N ASN A 323 -8.19 -20.02 0.17
CA ASN A 323 -7.08 -20.24 1.08
C ASN A 323 -6.75 -19.02 1.95
N GLY A 324 -6.88 -17.82 1.39
CA GLY A 324 -6.55 -16.58 2.06
C GLY A 324 -6.95 -15.36 1.24
N SER A 325 -6.54 -14.18 1.67
CA SER A 325 -6.89 -12.93 0.98
C SER A 325 -5.68 -12.03 0.76
N ILE A 326 -5.72 -11.25 -0.32
CA ILE A 326 -4.86 -10.06 -0.49
C ILE A 326 -5.77 -8.85 -0.54
N THR A 327 -5.65 -7.98 0.44
CA THR A 327 -6.28 -6.67 0.45
C THR A 327 -5.21 -5.64 0.13
N SER A 328 -5.42 -4.79 -0.87
CA SER A 328 -4.42 -3.78 -1.23
C SER A 328 -4.81 -2.39 -0.78
N VAL A 329 -3.82 -1.65 -0.32
CA VAL A 329 -3.89 -0.20 -0.11
C VAL A 329 -2.90 0.44 -1.06
N GLN A 330 -3.42 1.18 -2.04
CA GLN A 330 -2.66 1.75 -3.12
C GLN A 330 -2.64 3.27 -2.99
N ALA A 331 -1.46 3.82 -2.74
CA ALA A 331 -1.30 5.27 -2.78
C ALA A 331 -1.45 5.75 -4.22
N ILE A 332 -2.31 6.73 -4.43
CA ILE A 332 -2.62 7.27 -5.75
C ILE A 332 -2.22 8.74 -5.79
N TYR A 333 -1.33 9.07 -6.71
CA TYR A 333 -1.01 10.44 -7.07
C TYR A 333 -1.88 10.84 -8.26
N VAL A 334 -2.50 12.00 -8.16
CA VAL A 334 -3.32 12.58 -9.22
C VAL A 334 -2.56 13.77 -9.82
N PRO A 335 -2.05 13.65 -11.05
CA PRO A 335 -1.31 14.73 -11.71
C PRO A 335 -2.18 15.98 -11.84
N ALA A 336 -1.66 17.12 -11.38
CA ALA A 336 -2.34 18.42 -11.43
C ALA A 336 -3.77 18.42 -10.82
N ASP A 337 -4.05 17.50 -9.90
CA ASP A 337 -5.39 17.29 -9.32
C ASP A 337 -6.48 16.98 -10.36
N ASP A 338 -6.08 16.49 -11.54
CA ASP A 338 -6.99 16.14 -12.63
C ASP A 338 -7.40 14.66 -12.58
N LEU A 339 -8.57 14.39 -12.03
CA LEU A 339 -9.15 13.06 -11.94
C LEU A 339 -9.51 12.44 -13.29
N THR A 340 -9.50 13.23 -14.38
CA THR A 340 -9.76 12.76 -15.74
C THR A 340 -8.51 12.27 -16.46
N ASP A 341 -7.33 12.46 -15.85
CA ASP A 341 -6.09 11.89 -16.38
C ASP A 341 -6.22 10.35 -16.52
N PRO A 342 -5.78 9.76 -17.63
CA PRO A 342 -5.97 8.32 -17.91
C PRO A 342 -5.43 7.38 -16.84
N ALA A 343 -4.34 7.72 -16.14
CA ALA A 343 -3.75 6.85 -15.13
C ALA A 343 -4.63 6.73 -13.88
N PRO A 344 -4.99 7.82 -13.17
CA PRO A 344 -5.92 7.72 -12.05
C PRO A 344 -7.30 7.22 -12.50
N ALA A 345 -7.85 7.69 -13.63
CA ALA A 345 -9.15 7.25 -14.12
C ALA A 345 -9.22 5.73 -14.35
N THR A 346 -8.18 5.13 -14.91
CA THR A 346 -8.10 3.67 -15.08
C THR A 346 -7.99 2.96 -13.73
N THR A 347 -7.22 3.50 -12.79
CA THR A 347 -7.07 2.92 -11.45
C THR A 347 -8.39 2.93 -10.67
N PHE A 348 -9.15 4.02 -10.74
CA PHE A 348 -10.46 4.15 -10.06
C PHE A 348 -11.45 3.04 -10.42
N ASN A 349 -11.40 2.52 -11.64
CA ASN A 349 -12.31 1.46 -12.08
C ASN A 349 -12.13 0.16 -11.28
N PHE A 350 -10.97 -0.06 -10.70
CA PHE A 350 -10.66 -1.27 -9.91
C PHE A 350 -10.88 -1.10 -8.41
N LEU A 351 -11.04 0.12 -7.91
CA LEU A 351 -11.12 0.39 -6.47
C LEU A 351 -12.48 -0.03 -5.87
N ASP A 352 -12.42 -0.65 -4.71
CA ASP A 352 -13.58 -1.02 -3.89
C ASP A 352 -13.87 0.03 -2.81
N ALA A 353 -12.84 0.73 -2.35
CA ALA A 353 -12.94 1.82 -1.40
C ALA A 353 -11.92 2.91 -1.69
N THR A 354 -12.21 4.11 -1.23
CA THR A 354 -11.35 5.28 -1.39
C THR A 354 -11.22 5.99 -0.06
N THR A 355 -9.99 6.06 0.46
CA THR A 355 -9.64 6.81 1.66
C THR A 355 -8.99 8.13 1.26
N VAL A 356 -9.61 9.24 1.60
CA VAL A 356 -9.11 10.59 1.30
C VAL A 356 -8.58 11.23 2.57
N LEU A 357 -7.28 11.55 2.59
CA LEU A 357 -6.66 12.30 3.69
C LEU A 357 -6.70 13.80 3.37
N SER A 358 -7.25 14.57 4.30
CA SER A 358 -7.51 16.00 4.14
C SER A 358 -6.54 16.85 4.98
N ARG A 359 -5.89 17.81 4.33
CA ARG A 359 -5.07 18.79 5.03
C ARG A 359 -5.89 19.66 5.99
N LYS A 360 -7.12 20.01 5.62
CA LYS A 360 -8.02 20.79 6.49
C LYS A 360 -8.33 20.08 7.79
N ILE A 361 -8.50 18.75 7.76
CA ILE A 361 -8.73 17.94 8.95
C ILE A 361 -7.45 17.82 9.78
N ALA A 362 -6.29 17.65 9.13
CA ALA A 362 -4.99 17.63 9.80
C ALA A 362 -4.68 18.95 10.53
N GLU A 363 -5.03 20.09 9.94
CA GLU A 363 -4.88 21.42 10.54
C GLU A 363 -5.74 21.62 11.81
N LEU A 364 -6.82 20.84 11.95
CA LEU A 364 -7.64 20.80 13.18
C LEU A 364 -7.04 19.90 14.26
N GLY A 365 -5.90 19.25 14.00
CA GLY A 365 -5.29 18.28 14.91
C GLY A 365 -6.03 16.96 15.01
N ILE A 366 -6.88 16.62 14.06
CA ILE A 366 -7.65 15.38 13.99
C ILE A 366 -6.87 14.36 13.19
N TYR A 367 -6.43 13.27 13.83
CA TYR A 367 -5.71 12.16 13.21
C TYR A 367 -6.37 10.81 13.56
N PRO A 368 -6.50 9.88 12.58
CA PRO A 368 -6.13 10.04 11.19
C PRO A 368 -6.93 11.15 10.48
N ALA A 369 -6.28 11.88 9.60
CA ALA A 369 -6.88 13.02 8.90
C ALA A 369 -7.78 12.60 7.73
N VAL A 370 -8.54 11.53 7.90
CA VAL A 370 -9.47 10.99 6.89
C VAL A 370 -10.65 11.91 6.74
N ASP A 371 -10.95 12.31 5.50
CA ASP A 371 -12.17 13.04 5.18
C ASP A 371 -13.36 12.07 5.13
N PRO A 372 -14.30 12.16 6.09
CA PRO A 372 -15.39 11.20 6.18
C PRO A 372 -16.47 11.37 5.11
N LEU A 373 -16.49 12.52 4.43
CA LEU A 373 -17.47 12.83 3.37
C LEU A 373 -16.94 12.50 1.98
N ASP A 374 -15.65 12.71 1.75
CA ASP A 374 -15.00 12.43 0.47
C ASP A 374 -14.53 10.97 0.35
N SER A 375 -14.42 10.24 1.46
CA SER A 375 -14.07 8.83 1.50
C SER A 375 -15.30 7.95 1.27
N THR A 376 -15.12 6.87 0.50
CA THR A 376 -16.22 5.99 0.08
C THR A 376 -15.85 4.53 0.17
N SER A 377 -16.87 3.65 0.30
CA SER A 377 -16.70 2.21 0.23
C SER A 377 -17.90 1.56 -0.44
N ARG A 378 -17.66 0.59 -1.33
CA ARG A 378 -18.71 -0.17 -2.00
C ARG A 378 -19.45 -1.11 -1.06
N ILE A 379 -18.80 -1.57 0.01
CA ILE A 379 -19.43 -2.47 0.99
C ILE A 379 -20.18 -1.73 2.10
N LEU A 380 -20.25 -0.41 2.06
CA LEU A 380 -21.14 0.36 2.94
C LEU A 380 -22.59 0.20 2.47
N ASP A 381 -23.10 -0.99 2.65
CA ASP A 381 -24.43 -1.45 2.23
C ASP A 381 -25.05 -2.29 3.36
N PRO A 382 -26.34 -2.07 3.71
CA PRO A 382 -26.97 -2.76 4.83
C PRO A 382 -27.00 -4.29 4.70
N ASN A 383 -26.97 -4.82 3.47
CA ASN A 383 -26.90 -6.26 3.23
C ASN A 383 -25.52 -6.87 3.54
N VAL A 384 -24.48 -6.07 3.58
CA VAL A 384 -23.10 -6.52 3.86
C VAL A 384 -22.72 -6.27 5.32
N ILE A 385 -22.93 -5.05 5.81
CA ILE A 385 -22.48 -4.62 7.14
C ILE A 385 -23.58 -4.65 8.20
N GLY A 386 -24.82 -4.90 7.84
CA GLY A 386 -25.98 -4.86 8.71
C GLY A 386 -26.62 -3.48 8.80
N GLU A 387 -27.92 -3.47 9.15
CA GLU A 387 -28.72 -2.23 9.19
C GLU A 387 -28.24 -1.26 10.28
N GLU A 388 -27.86 -1.75 11.45
CA GLU A 388 -27.43 -0.91 12.57
C GLU A 388 -26.18 -0.09 12.21
N HIS A 389 -25.14 -0.76 11.70
CA HIS A 389 -23.93 -0.11 11.26
C HIS A 389 -24.19 0.89 10.13
N TYR A 390 -24.94 0.47 9.12
CA TYR A 390 -25.28 1.32 7.98
C TYR A 390 -26.02 2.60 8.40
N ASN A 391 -27.04 2.48 9.25
CA ASN A 391 -27.84 3.61 9.70
C ASN A 391 -26.99 4.60 10.52
N VAL A 392 -26.17 4.12 11.44
CA VAL A 392 -25.26 4.97 12.22
C VAL A 392 -24.28 5.70 11.31
N ALA A 393 -23.69 5.00 10.34
CA ALA A 393 -22.77 5.61 9.38
C ALA A 393 -23.45 6.71 8.56
N GLN A 394 -24.67 6.47 8.09
CA GLN A 394 -25.44 7.45 7.32
C GLN A 394 -25.81 8.67 8.17
N GLU A 395 -26.25 8.47 9.41
CA GLU A 395 -26.61 9.57 10.31
C GLU A 395 -25.37 10.43 10.65
N VAL A 396 -24.20 9.82 10.87
CA VAL A 396 -22.93 10.54 11.08
C VAL A 396 -22.56 11.35 9.84
N LYS A 397 -22.65 10.77 8.64
CA LYS A 397 -22.37 11.49 7.38
C LYS A 397 -23.35 12.65 7.17
N GLN A 398 -24.62 12.46 7.43
CA GLN A 398 -25.63 13.54 7.33
C GLN A 398 -25.35 14.67 8.33
N LEU A 399 -25.00 14.35 9.57
CA LEU A 399 -24.63 15.32 10.58
C LEU A 399 -23.41 16.15 10.16
N LEU A 400 -22.36 15.48 9.66
CA LEU A 400 -21.14 16.14 9.20
C LEU A 400 -21.37 16.97 7.91
N GLN A 401 -22.23 16.49 7.01
CA GLN A 401 -22.60 17.24 5.82
C GLN A 401 -23.36 18.52 6.18
N LYS A 402 -24.36 18.42 7.06
CA LYS A 402 -25.10 19.60 7.52
C LYS A 402 -24.17 20.60 8.21
N TYR A 403 -23.20 20.14 8.98
CA TYR A 403 -22.17 21.00 9.57
C TYR A 403 -21.30 21.68 8.50
N LYS A 404 -20.88 20.95 7.49
CA LYS A 404 -20.10 21.50 6.36
C LYS A 404 -20.88 22.62 5.64
N ASP A 405 -22.17 22.39 5.41
CA ASP A 405 -23.04 23.39 4.75
C ASP A 405 -23.24 24.66 5.60
N LEU A 406 -23.18 24.53 6.93
CA LEU A 406 -23.29 25.65 7.86
C LEU A 406 -21.96 26.42 8.04
N GLN A 407 -20.82 25.85 7.65
CA GLN A 407 -19.51 26.48 7.88
C GLN A 407 -19.35 27.85 7.22
N ASP A 408 -19.89 28.05 6.04
CA ASP A 408 -19.84 29.34 5.33
C ASP A 408 -20.66 30.39 6.07
N ILE A 409 -21.81 30.02 6.61
CA ILE A 409 -22.66 30.90 7.42
C ILE A 409 -21.94 31.26 8.73
N ILE A 410 -21.33 30.27 9.38
CA ILE A 410 -20.58 30.45 10.62
C ILE A 410 -19.38 31.37 10.42
N ALA A 411 -18.68 31.25 9.29
CA ALA A 411 -17.53 32.09 8.97
C ALA A 411 -17.88 33.56 8.76
N ILE A 412 -19.09 33.86 8.25
CA ILE A 412 -19.54 35.21 7.96
C ILE A 412 -20.26 35.82 9.15
N LEU A 413 -21.19 35.12 9.76
CA LEU A 413 -22.11 35.65 10.77
C LEU A 413 -21.78 35.22 12.22
N GLY A 414 -20.96 34.18 12.38
CA GLY A 414 -20.71 33.57 13.68
C GLY A 414 -21.75 32.50 14.08
N VAL A 415 -21.42 31.70 15.08
CA VAL A 415 -22.30 30.62 15.58
C VAL A 415 -23.54 31.18 16.27
N ASP A 416 -23.45 32.35 16.87
CA ASP A 416 -24.53 32.94 17.69
C ASP A 416 -25.76 33.31 16.84
N GLU A 417 -25.59 33.56 15.55
CA GLU A 417 -26.68 33.90 14.59
C GLU A 417 -27.41 32.65 14.06
N LEU A 418 -26.96 31.44 14.40
CA LEU A 418 -27.64 30.22 13.98
C LEU A 418 -28.91 29.98 14.80
N SER A 419 -29.87 29.26 14.23
CA SER A 419 -31.01 28.73 14.96
C SER A 419 -30.55 27.79 16.09
N ASP A 420 -31.38 27.63 17.15
CA ASP A 420 -31.04 26.72 18.24
C ASP A 420 -30.87 25.27 17.77
N GLU A 421 -31.63 24.86 16.75
CA GLU A 421 -31.49 23.55 16.09
C GLU A 421 -30.13 23.42 15.41
N ASP A 422 -29.71 24.43 14.66
CA ASP A 422 -28.42 24.41 13.95
C ASP A 422 -27.25 24.53 14.92
N LYS A 423 -27.36 25.25 16.02
CA LYS A 423 -26.37 25.27 17.11
C LYS A 423 -26.16 23.88 17.70
N LEU A 424 -27.24 23.13 17.90
CA LEU A 424 -27.18 21.76 18.40
C LEU A 424 -26.48 20.82 17.40
N VAL A 425 -26.83 20.96 16.11
CA VAL A 425 -26.17 20.21 15.03
C VAL A 425 -24.67 20.48 15.00
N VAL A 426 -24.27 21.76 15.05
CA VAL A 426 -22.85 22.15 15.08
C VAL A 426 -22.13 21.56 16.29
N ALA A 427 -22.73 21.62 17.47
CA ALA A 427 -22.15 21.11 18.70
C ALA A 427 -21.93 19.57 18.65
N ARG A 428 -22.93 18.84 18.18
CA ARG A 428 -22.84 17.37 18.01
C ARG A 428 -21.87 16.98 16.88
N ALA A 429 -21.88 17.71 15.75
CA ALA A 429 -20.97 17.46 14.63
C ALA A 429 -19.50 17.67 15.04
N ARG A 430 -19.20 18.68 15.83
CA ARG A 430 -17.84 18.90 16.34
C ARG A 430 -17.38 17.77 17.26
N ARG A 431 -18.27 17.25 18.13
CA ARG A 431 -17.97 16.07 18.95
C ARG A 431 -17.75 14.83 18.10
N ALA A 432 -18.63 14.58 17.14
CA ALA A 432 -18.50 13.45 16.22
C ALA A 432 -17.20 13.52 15.41
N GLN A 433 -16.86 14.68 14.88
CA GLN A 433 -15.63 14.89 14.12
C GLN A 433 -14.37 14.60 14.96
N ARG A 434 -14.33 15.10 16.21
CA ARG A 434 -13.22 14.82 17.12
C ARG A 434 -13.18 13.37 17.57
N PHE A 435 -14.34 12.73 17.75
CA PHE A 435 -14.43 11.32 18.13
C PHE A 435 -13.98 10.37 17.01
N LEU A 436 -13.92 10.81 15.75
CA LEU A 436 -13.29 10.07 14.64
C LEU A 436 -11.77 9.98 14.80
N SER A 437 -11.15 10.87 15.58
CA SER A 437 -9.74 10.74 15.92
C SER A 437 -9.48 9.62 16.90
N GLN A 438 -8.29 9.04 16.85
CA GLN A 438 -7.82 8.09 17.86
C GLN A 438 -6.29 8.07 17.93
N PRO A 439 -5.70 7.74 19.08
CA PRO A 439 -4.27 7.57 19.20
C PRO A 439 -3.83 6.28 18.51
N PHE A 440 -2.72 6.34 17.77
CA PHE A 440 -2.12 5.22 17.08
C PHE A 440 -0.94 4.64 17.85
N HIS A 441 -0.77 3.31 17.79
CA HIS A 441 0.36 2.63 18.41
C HIS A 441 1.70 3.12 17.84
N VAL A 442 1.76 3.29 16.52
CA VAL A 442 2.98 3.75 15.84
C VAL A 442 3.33 5.22 16.11
N ALA A 443 2.42 5.98 16.71
CA ALA A 443 2.61 7.38 17.06
C ALA A 443 2.83 7.62 18.55
N GLU A 444 2.86 6.59 19.38
CA GLU A 444 2.96 6.71 20.85
C GLU A 444 4.17 7.54 21.29
N GLN A 445 5.32 7.31 20.69
CA GLN A 445 6.55 8.05 21.00
C GLN A 445 6.49 9.55 20.66
N PHE A 446 5.63 9.94 19.71
CA PHE A 446 5.48 11.36 19.31
C PHE A 446 4.36 12.06 20.08
N THR A 447 3.30 11.33 20.38
CA THR A 447 2.09 11.89 21.01
C THR A 447 2.08 11.74 22.53
N GLY A 448 2.85 10.80 23.07
CA GLY A 448 2.79 10.41 24.49
C GLY A 448 1.48 9.74 24.89
N LEU A 449 0.63 9.36 23.94
CA LEU A 449 -0.64 8.69 24.19
C LEU A 449 -0.53 7.23 23.76
N PRO A 450 -0.98 6.27 24.61
CA PRO A 450 -1.01 4.87 24.22
C PRO A 450 -2.00 4.66 23.06
N GLY A 451 -1.57 3.91 22.05
CA GLY A 451 -2.39 3.57 20.90
C GLY A 451 -3.53 2.63 21.26
N VAL A 452 -4.61 2.70 20.53
CA VAL A 452 -5.81 1.88 20.78
C VAL A 452 -6.38 1.35 19.48
N MET A 453 -6.60 0.02 19.42
CA MET A 453 -7.50 -0.60 18.44
C MET A 453 -8.92 -0.56 19.01
N VAL A 454 -9.85 0.02 18.28
CA VAL A 454 -11.24 0.16 18.73
C VAL A 454 -12.12 -0.87 18.02
N PRO A 455 -12.80 -1.78 18.76
CA PRO A 455 -13.78 -2.68 18.16
C PRO A 455 -14.93 -1.90 17.52
N LEU A 456 -15.44 -2.36 16.38
CA LEU A 456 -16.53 -1.69 15.67
C LEU A 456 -17.76 -1.50 16.55
N SER A 457 -18.10 -2.46 17.40
CA SER A 457 -19.22 -2.37 18.35
C SER A 457 -19.12 -1.16 19.28
N GLU A 458 -17.93 -0.86 19.78
CA GLU A 458 -17.67 0.30 20.62
C GLU A 458 -17.73 1.61 19.81
N THR A 459 -17.27 1.60 18.58
CA THR A 459 -17.40 2.73 17.66
C THR A 459 -18.87 3.05 17.39
N ILE A 460 -19.67 2.05 17.03
CA ILE A 460 -21.11 2.20 16.79
C ILE A 460 -21.82 2.71 18.05
N ARG A 461 -21.54 2.12 19.22
CA ARG A 461 -22.10 2.55 20.50
C ARG A 461 -21.81 4.02 20.79
N GLY A 462 -20.56 4.42 20.63
CA GLY A 462 -20.13 5.78 20.89
C GLY A 462 -20.80 6.81 19.99
N PHE A 463 -20.87 6.55 18.70
CA PHE A 463 -21.55 7.46 17.76
C PHE A 463 -23.07 7.50 17.97
N LYS A 464 -23.71 6.39 18.32
CA LYS A 464 -25.12 6.39 18.71
C LYS A 464 -25.39 7.33 19.90
N MET A 465 -24.55 7.28 20.92
CA MET A 465 -24.70 8.15 22.12
C MET A 465 -24.50 9.62 21.75
N ILE A 466 -23.56 9.94 20.85
CA ILE A 466 -23.36 11.33 20.38
C ILE A 466 -24.57 11.80 19.57
N LEU A 467 -25.08 10.98 18.65
CA LEU A 467 -26.25 11.30 17.83
C LEU A 467 -27.53 11.47 18.66
N ALA A 468 -27.70 10.63 19.68
CA ALA A 468 -28.85 10.70 20.60
C ALA A 468 -28.80 11.91 21.55
N GLY A 469 -27.67 12.61 21.63
CA GLY A 469 -27.50 13.77 22.52
C GLY A 469 -27.10 13.43 23.94
N GLU A 470 -26.84 12.18 24.28
CA GLU A 470 -26.40 11.76 25.60
C GLU A 470 -25.05 12.38 26.03
N MET A 471 -24.29 12.85 25.01
CA MET A 471 -22.95 13.44 25.19
C MET A 471 -22.96 14.98 25.19
N ASP A 472 -24.12 15.63 25.08
CA ASP A 472 -24.23 17.08 24.90
C ASP A 472 -23.70 17.89 26.10
N GLU A 473 -23.63 17.28 27.30
CA GLU A 473 -23.08 17.92 28.51
C GLU A 473 -21.55 18.01 28.52
N TYR A 474 -20.84 17.17 27.76
CA TYR A 474 -19.38 17.13 27.80
C TYR A 474 -18.78 18.08 26.77
N PRO A 475 -17.62 18.74 27.08
CA PRO A 475 -16.95 19.61 26.14
C PRO A 475 -16.41 18.84 24.95
N GLU A 476 -16.41 19.46 23.77
CA GLU A 476 -15.97 18.82 22.51
C GLU A 476 -14.54 18.29 22.56
N GLN A 477 -13.65 18.91 23.35
CA GLN A 477 -12.26 18.48 23.52
C GLN A 477 -12.11 17.12 24.22
N ALA A 478 -13.14 16.68 24.96
CA ALA A 478 -13.14 15.37 25.59
C ALA A 478 -13.15 14.22 24.58
N PHE A 479 -13.60 14.47 23.35
CA PHE A 479 -13.73 13.48 22.29
C PHE A 479 -12.49 13.37 21.41
N LEU A 480 -11.50 14.24 21.58
CA LEU A 480 -10.28 14.26 20.79
C LEU A 480 -9.28 13.23 21.31
N ASN A 481 -8.72 12.42 20.40
CA ASN A 481 -7.69 11.41 20.68
C ASN A 481 -8.08 10.45 21.82
N VAL A 482 -9.25 9.86 21.70
CA VAL A 482 -9.75 8.80 22.59
C VAL A 482 -10.12 7.58 21.77
N GLY A 483 -10.08 6.40 22.38
CA GLY A 483 -10.52 5.17 21.74
C GLY A 483 -12.03 4.98 21.81
N THR A 484 -12.53 4.66 23.00
CA THR A 484 -13.96 4.40 23.25
C THR A 484 -14.69 5.62 23.78
N ILE A 485 -16.04 5.57 23.76
CA ILE A 485 -16.87 6.64 24.33
C ILE A 485 -16.69 6.74 25.84
N ASP A 486 -16.39 5.65 26.52
CA ASP A 486 -16.15 5.65 27.98
C ASP A 486 -14.90 6.47 28.35
N GLU A 487 -13.86 6.42 27.50
CA GLU A 487 -12.68 7.27 27.65
C GLU A 487 -13.03 8.75 27.46
N ALA A 488 -13.89 9.08 26.50
CA ALA A 488 -14.37 10.43 26.28
C ALA A 488 -15.18 10.93 27.48
N ILE A 489 -16.05 10.11 28.04
CA ILE A 489 -16.83 10.43 29.24
C ILE A 489 -15.92 10.68 30.45
N ALA A 490 -14.94 9.80 30.68
CA ALA A 490 -13.99 9.96 31.79
C ALA A 490 -13.17 11.25 31.65
N LYS A 491 -12.68 11.53 30.43
CA LYS A 491 -11.95 12.77 30.10
C LYS A 491 -12.84 14.00 30.29
N GLY A 492 -14.11 13.94 29.83
CA GLY A 492 -15.08 15.02 29.96
C GLY A 492 -15.42 15.33 31.43
N LYS A 493 -15.61 14.31 32.26
CA LYS A 493 -15.85 14.47 33.73
C LYS A 493 -14.66 15.15 34.40
N LYS A 494 -13.44 14.75 34.07
CA LYS A 494 -12.21 15.38 34.57
C LYS A 494 -12.13 16.86 34.18
N MET A 495 -12.37 17.18 32.92
CA MET A 495 -12.37 18.57 32.45
C MET A 495 -13.42 19.44 33.14
N LEU A 496 -14.64 18.92 33.36
CA LEU A 496 -15.70 19.63 34.06
C LEU A 496 -15.39 19.83 35.56
N ALA A 497 -14.63 18.93 36.17
CA ALA A 497 -14.18 19.06 37.54
C ALA A 497 -13.08 20.11 37.73
N GLU A 498 -12.23 20.31 36.70
CA GLU A 498 -11.16 21.32 36.69
C GLU A 498 -11.68 22.76 36.46
N ILE A 499 -12.88 22.91 35.91
CA ILE A 499 -13.53 24.21 35.65
C ILE A 499 -14.30 24.71 36.92
N LYS A 500 -14.62 23.82 37.84
CA LYS A 500 -15.25 24.13 39.13
C LYS A 500 -14.19 24.45 40.17
#